data_9520e5bf82687a7f2baff2656fd432e0
#
_entry.id   9520e5bf82687a7f2baff2656fd432e0
#
_cell.length_a   1.000
_cell.length_b   1.000
_cell.length_c   1.000
_cell.angle_alpha   90.00
_cell.angle_beta   90.00
_cell.angle_gamma   90.00
#
_symmetry.space_group_name_H-M   'P 1'
#
loop_
_entity.id
_entity.type
_entity.pdbx_description
1 polymer ?
#
loop_
_entity_poly.entity_id
_entity_poly.type
_entity_poly.pdbx_seq_one_letter_code
_entity_poly.pdbx_strand_id
1 'polypeptide(L)'
;MEVVYERCCGIDVHKNMIMLCIFTGVRKKEIREFGTMTEDIQRLANWIKETNCQVAAMESTGVYWKPVYNILESEGIELIVVNAQHIKAVPGRKTDVKDAEWIADLVRHGLVKASFVPSREQRELREMVRYRNEIINERARELNRIQAVLEGANIKLASVVTDISCKSSLSILHAIIDGKTDVEYLCGLAQGKLKDKLPELRKALKGSVGFLQMQMLKLQLQHIDFLSKSIEEMDEDIKKKQNLARNV
;
A
#
# COMPACT_ATOMS: atom_id res chain seq x y z
N MET A 1 -4.94 -26.48 31.18
CA MET A 1 -4.63 -26.64 29.73
C MET A 1 -3.25 -27.26 29.61
N GLU A 2 -3.05 -28.11 28.63
CA GLU A 2 -1.74 -28.68 28.30
C GLU A 2 -0.80 -27.58 27.79
N VAL A 3 0.48 -27.66 28.20
CA VAL A 3 1.52 -26.71 27.75
C VAL A 3 2.20 -27.32 26.54
N VAL A 4 2.06 -26.66 25.37
CA VAL A 4 2.67 -27.08 24.12
C VAL A 4 4.11 -26.56 24.02
N TYR A 5 4.34 -25.29 24.41
CA TYR A 5 5.65 -24.66 24.42
C TYR A 5 6.03 -24.22 25.81
N GLU A 6 7.07 -24.80 26.40
CA GLU A 6 7.56 -24.39 27.73
C GLU A 6 8.26 -23.01 27.67
N ARG A 7 8.94 -22.73 26.58
CA ARG A 7 9.67 -21.48 26.34
C ARG A 7 9.15 -20.81 25.08
N CYS A 8 8.36 -19.78 25.26
CA CYS A 8 7.75 -19.02 24.15
C CYS A 8 7.64 -17.56 24.52
N CYS A 9 7.49 -16.71 23.51
CA CYS A 9 7.27 -15.29 23.75
C CYS A 9 6.10 -14.71 22.97
N GLY A 10 5.48 -13.70 23.57
CA GLY A 10 4.50 -12.82 22.92
C GLY A 10 5.07 -11.43 22.78
N ILE A 11 4.88 -10.86 21.61
CA ILE A 11 5.39 -9.54 21.21
C ILE A 11 4.20 -8.66 20.86
N ASP A 12 4.05 -7.58 21.59
CA ASP A 12 3.09 -6.51 21.26
C ASP A 12 3.83 -5.30 20.71
N VAL A 13 3.51 -4.90 19.49
CA VAL A 13 4.25 -3.88 18.74
C VAL A 13 3.41 -2.62 18.59
N HIS A 14 3.88 -1.53 19.18
CA HIS A 14 3.35 -0.19 19.00
C HIS A 14 4.28 0.70 18.18
N LYS A 15 3.83 1.91 17.87
CA LYS A 15 4.61 2.89 17.09
C LYS A 15 5.96 3.22 17.74
N ASN A 16 6.00 3.38 19.06
CA ASN A 16 7.15 3.93 19.79
C ASN A 16 7.78 2.93 20.78
N MET A 17 7.14 1.77 20.99
CA MET A 17 7.59 0.78 21.97
C MET A 17 7.18 -0.62 21.54
N ILE A 18 7.92 -1.60 22.02
CA ILE A 18 7.65 -3.03 21.85
C ILE A 18 7.64 -3.66 23.23
N MET A 19 6.53 -4.27 23.60
CA MET A 19 6.43 -5.08 24.81
C MET A 19 6.69 -6.53 24.48
N LEU A 20 7.56 -7.17 25.23
CA LEU A 20 7.90 -8.58 25.07
C LEU A 20 7.70 -9.32 26.40
N CYS A 21 6.90 -10.38 26.34
CA CYS A 21 6.75 -11.33 27.45
C CYS A 21 7.33 -12.68 27.06
N ILE A 22 8.29 -13.19 27.81
CA ILE A 22 8.88 -14.52 27.62
C ILE A 22 8.51 -15.44 28.79
N PHE A 23 7.97 -16.62 28.48
CA PHE A 23 7.93 -17.73 29.40
C PHE A 23 9.24 -18.54 29.34
N THR A 24 9.94 -18.63 30.44
CA THR A 24 11.22 -19.36 30.56
C THR A 24 11.07 -20.71 31.26
N GLY A 25 9.84 -21.16 31.49
CA GLY A 25 9.46 -22.41 32.15
C GLY A 25 8.01 -22.38 32.63
N VAL A 26 7.60 -23.43 33.38
CA VAL A 26 6.19 -23.69 33.73
C VAL A 26 5.51 -22.52 34.47
N ARG A 27 6.24 -21.78 35.31
CA ARG A 27 5.68 -20.67 36.12
C ARG A 27 6.54 -19.40 36.10
N LYS A 28 7.62 -19.38 35.30
CA LYS A 28 8.52 -18.23 35.23
C LYS A 28 8.32 -17.46 33.95
N LYS A 29 8.00 -16.17 34.06
CA LYS A 29 7.90 -15.25 32.97
C LYS A 29 8.71 -13.98 33.23
N GLU A 30 9.19 -13.37 32.20
CA GLU A 30 9.87 -12.07 32.21
C GLU A 30 9.23 -11.16 31.20
N ILE A 31 9.05 -9.89 31.56
CA ILE A 31 8.49 -8.86 30.67
C ILE A 31 9.51 -7.75 30.55
N ARG A 32 9.78 -7.32 29.32
CA ARG A 32 10.67 -6.18 29.05
C ARG A 32 10.07 -5.29 27.97
N GLU A 33 10.37 -4.01 28.09
CA GLU A 33 10.08 -3.00 27.10
C GLU A 33 11.32 -2.71 26.27
N PHE A 34 11.12 -2.53 24.97
CA PHE A 34 12.16 -2.15 24.02
C PHE A 34 11.68 -0.97 23.19
N GLY A 35 12.62 -0.14 22.71
CA GLY A 35 12.34 0.83 21.67
C GLY A 35 12.10 0.17 20.32
N THR A 36 11.80 0.99 19.31
CA THR A 36 11.49 0.54 17.94
C THR A 36 12.61 0.83 16.94
N MET A 37 13.76 1.33 17.42
CA MET A 37 14.93 1.52 16.57
C MET A 37 15.59 0.18 16.26
N THR A 38 16.33 0.11 15.17
CA THR A 38 16.96 -1.13 14.72
C THR A 38 17.82 -1.79 15.81
N GLU A 39 18.60 -1.00 16.56
CA GLU A 39 19.42 -1.50 17.67
C GLU A 39 18.58 -2.06 18.82
N ASP A 40 17.40 -1.47 19.08
CA ASP A 40 16.49 -1.97 20.10
C ASP A 40 15.89 -3.32 19.72
N ILE A 41 15.47 -3.44 18.45
CA ILE A 41 14.94 -4.70 17.92
C ILE A 41 16.04 -5.78 17.88
N GLN A 42 17.28 -5.40 17.60
CA GLN A 42 18.42 -6.31 17.67
C GLN A 42 18.67 -6.79 19.10
N ARG A 43 18.60 -5.90 20.10
CA ARG A 43 18.68 -6.28 21.53
C ARG A 43 17.55 -7.21 21.94
N LEU A 44 16.34 -6.96 21.43
CA LEU A 44 15.18 -7.83 21.63
C LEU A 44 15.43 -9.22 21.02
N ALA A 45 15.95 -9.30 19.79
CA ALA A 45 16.29 -10.57 19.14
C ALA A 45 17.34 -11.37 19.94
N ASN A 46 18.38 -10.69 20.41
CA ASN A 46 19.41 -11.32 21.24
C ASN A 46 18.82 -11.89 22.54
N TRP A 47 17.94 -11.14 23.19
CA TRP A 47 17.29 -11.63 24.42
C TRP A 47 16.39 -12.85 24.17
N ILE A 48 15.67 -12.91 23.06
CA ILE A 48 14.89 -14.11 22.66
C ILE A 48 15.83 -15.33 22.51
N LYS A 49 16.97 -15.14 21.86
CA LYS A 49 17.97 -16.23 21.69
C LYS A 49 18.59 -16.69 23.00
N GLU A 50 19.01 -15.75 23.86
CA GLU A 50 19.61 -16.04 25.17
C GLU A 50 18.67 -16.85 26.08
N THR A 51 17.37 -16.64 25.95
CA THR A 51 16.37 -17.38 26.73
C THR A 51 16.03 -18.75 26.15
N ASN A 52 16.62 -19.12 24.99
CA ASN A 52 16.29 -20.35 24.24
C ASN A 52 14.78 -20.46 23.98
N CYS A 53 14.16 -19.36 23.57
CA CYS A 53 12.75 -19.31 23.23
C CYS A 53 12.50 -20.16 21.97
N GLN A 54 11.55 -21.09 22.05
CA GLN A 54 11.23 -22.02 20.97
C GLN A 54 10.44 -21.36 19.84
N VAL A 55 9.53 -20.46 20.20
CA VAL A 55 8.65 -19.78 19.26
C VAL A 55 8.27 -18.40 19.80
N ALA A 56 8.25 -17.42 18.90
CA ALA A 56 7.77 -16.09 19.17
C ALA A 56 6.47 -15.81 18.40
N ALA A 57 5.51 -15.11 19.01
CA ALA A 57 4.32 -14.67 18.31
C ALA A 57 4.12 -13.17 18.45
N MET A 58 3.62 -12.56 17.38
CA MET A 58 3.29 -11.14 17.36
C MET A 58 1.95 -10.87 16.66
N GLU A 59 1.29 -9.81 17.08
CA GLU A 59 0.07 -9.34 16.41
C GLU A 59 0.41 -8.52 15.16
N SER A 60 -0.34 -8.74 14.06
CA SER A 60 -0.18 -8.00 12.79
C SER A 60 -0.92 -6.65 12.82
N THR A 61 -0.62 -5.76 13.76
CA THR A 61 -1.28 -4.46 13.87
C THR A 61 -0.60 -3.41 12.99
N GLY A 62 -1.35 -2.87 12.03
CA GLY A 62 -0.90 -1.80 11.13
C GLY A 62 0.35 -2.18 10.32
N VAL A 63 1.35 -1.29 10.30
CA VAL A 63 2.64 -1.49 9.59
C VAL A 63 3.81 -1.75 10.55
N TYR A 64 3.63 -1.53 11.85
CA TYR A 64 4.71 -1.49 12.83
C TYR A 64 5.33 -2.88 13.10
N TRP A 65 4.59 -3.95 12.89
CA TRP A 65 5.08 -5.32 13.05
C TRP A 65 6.14 -5.72 11.99
N LYS A 66 6.09 -5.11 10.79
CA LYS A 66 6.94 -5.51 9.66
C LYS A 66 8.44 -5.38 9.93
N PRO A 67 8.98 -4.25 10.45
CA PRO A 67 10.40 -4.13 10.76
C PRO A 67 10.84 -5.15 11.80
N VAL A 68 10.02 -5.37 12.84
CA VAL A 68 10.30 -6.36 13.88
C VAL A 68 10.35 -7.76 13.29
N TYR A 69 9.35 -8.14 12.50
CA TYR A 69 9.30 -9.41 11.79
C TYR A 69 10.53 -9.64 10.92
N ASN A 70 10.89 -8.66 10.09
CA ASN A 70 11.99 -8.79 9.15
C ASN A 70 13.35 -8.98 9.85
N ILE A 71 13.58 -8.30 10.98
CA ILE A 71 14.82 -8.44 11.76
C ILE A 71 14.83 -9.81 12.45
N LEU A 72 13.75 -10.21 13.12
CA LEU A 72 13.68 -11.48 13.79
C LEU A 72 13.77 -12.67 12.84
N GLU A 73 13.13 -12.57 11.65
CA GLU A 73 13.26 -13.57 10.57
C GLU A 73 14.70 -13.72 10.10
N SER A 74 15.44 -12.60 9.91
CA SER A 74 16.86 -12.63 9.50
C SER A 74 17.78 -13.20 10.57
N GLU A 75 17.36 -13.15 11.83
CA GLU A 75 18.06 -13.73 12.97
C GLU A 75 17.71 -15.23 13.20
N GLY A 76 16.87 -15.82 12.34
CA GLY A 76 16.50 -17.23 12.39
C GLY A 76 15.55 -17.59 13.54
N ILE A 77 14.81 -16.61 14.06
CA ILE A 77 13.83 -16.83 15.12
C ILE A 77 12.51 -17.32 14.49
N GLU A 78 11.95 -18.42 15.01
CA GLU A 78 10.64 -18.92 14.58
C GLU A 78 9.54 -17.97 15.02
N LEU A 79 8.82 -17.41 14.05
CA LEU A 79 7.82 -16.36 14.28
C LEU A 79 6.43 -16.77 13.81
N ILE A 80 5.46 -16.62 14.68
CA ILE A 80 4.03 -16.74 14.39
C ILE A 80 3.42 -15.34 14.34
N VAL A 81 2.91 -14.92 13.18
CA VAL A 81 2.10 -13.70 13.08
C VAL A 81 0.65 -14.07 13.29
N VAL A 82 -0.01 -13.40 14.23
CA VAL A 82 -1.39 -13.68 14.61
C VAL A 82 -2.30 -12.53 14.19
N ASN A 83 -3.49 -12.87 13.70
CA ASN A 83 -4.49 -11.87 13.36
C ASN A 83 -5.11 -11.29 14.65
N ALA A 84 -5.12 -9.95 14.77
CA ALA A 84 -5.75 -9.19 15.85
C ALA A 84 -7.18 -9.64 16.18
N GLN A 85 -7.98 -9.99 15.18
CA GLN A 85 -9.35 -10.45 15.39
C GLN A 85 -9.42 -11.80 16.12
N HIS A 86 -8.46 -12.70 15.87
CA HIS A 86 -8.40 -13.98 16.57
C HIS A 86 -8.02 -13.80 18.03
N ILE A 87 -7.04 -12.94 18.32
CA ILE A 87 -6.63 -12.64 19.72
C ILE A 87 -7.79 -12.01 20.49
N LYS A 88 -8.54 -11.11 19.88
CA LYS A 88 -9.69 -10.42 20.49
C LYS A 88 -10.90 -11.33 20.72
N ALA A 89 -11.03 -12.41 19.96
CA ALA A 89 -12.14 -13.35 20.09
C ALA A 89 -11.99 -14.32 21.27
N VAL A 90 -10.78 -14.46 21.84
CA VAL A 90 -10.55 -15.31 23.00
C VAL A 90 -10.93 -14.54 24.27
N PRO A 91 -11.85 -15.06 25.12
CA PRO A 91 -12.27 -14.38 26.33
C PRO A 91 -11.11 -14.16 27.32
N GLY A 92 -10.88 -12.91 27.74
CA GLY A 92 -9.82 -12.54 28.68
C GLY A 92 -9.80 -11.04 28.99
N ARG A 93 -9.10 -10.63 30.02
CA ARG A 93 -9.01 -9.23 30.47
C ARG A 93 -7.81 -8.54 29.81
N LYS A 94 -8.03 -7.39 29.22
CA LYS A 94 -7.09 -6.60 28.42
C LYS A 94 -6.52 -5.39 29.16
N THR A 95 -5.19 -5.26 29.21
CA THR A 95 -4.45 -4.02 29.51
C THR A 95 -3.14 -4.09 28.74
N ASP A 96 -2.53 -2.98 28.34
CA ASP A 96 -1.39 -2.92 27.41
C ASP A 96 -0.19 -3.81 27.80
N VAL A 97 0.18 -3.88 29.09
CA VAL A 97 1.19 -4.83 29.61
C VAL A 97 0.73 -6.29 29.49
N LYS A 98 -0.58 -6.51 29.43
CA LYS A 98 -1.18 -7.85 29.32
C LYS A 98 -1.32 -8.32 27.87
N ASP A 99 -1.17 -7.46 26.86
CA ASP A 99 -1.31 -7.89 25.48
C ASP A 99 -0.13 -8.79 25.07
N ALA A 100 1.12 -8.43 25.37
CA ALA A 100 2.28 -9.30 25.14
C ALA A 100 2.22 -10.58 25.99
N GLU A 101 1.82 -10.48 27.25
CA GLU A 101 1.63 -11.62 28.14
C GLU A 101 0.51 -12.54 27.62
N TRP A 102 -0.60 -11.96 27.18
CA TRP A 102 -1.72 -12.70 26.62
C TRP A 102 -1.35 -13.44 25.35
N ILE A 103 -0.62 -12.78 24.43
CA ILE A 103 -0.10 -13.43 23.21
C ILE A 103 0.82 -14.59 23.59
N ALA A 104 1.72 -14.40 24.55
CA ALA A 104 2.63 -15.45 25.04
C ALA A 104 1.87 -16.63 25.63
N ASP A 105 0.84 -16.39 26.44
CA ASP A 105 0.02 -17.43 27.06
C ASP A 105 -0.78 -18.23 26.03
N LEU A 106 -1.36 -17.57 25.04
CA LEU A 106 -2.04 -18.21 23.92
C LEU A 106 -1.10 -19.12 23.11
N VAL A 107 0.11 -18.64 22.81
CA VAL A 107 1.15 -19.43 22.13
C VAL A 107 1.53 -20.64 22.95
N ARG A 108 1.76 -20.43 24.22
CA ARG A 108 2.15 -21.48 25.18
C ARG A 108 1.21 -22.68 25.15
N HIS A 109 -0.08 -22.43 25.01
CA HIS A 109 -1.13 -23.46 25.00
C HIS A 109 -1.55 -23.88 23.57
N GLY A 110 -0.84 -23.44 22.51
CA GLY A 110 -1.17 -23.76 21.13
C GLY A 110 -2.50 -23.19 20.64
N LEU A 111 -3.00 -22.13 21.29
CA LEU A 111 -4.32 -21.52 21.00
C LEU A 111 -4.24 -20.44 19.90
N VAL A 112 -3.06 -20.18 19.35
CA VAL A 112 -2.88 -19.21 18.25
C VAL A 112 -2.96 -19.89 16.90
N LYS A 113 -3.70 -19.29 15.99
CA LYS A 113 -3.68 -19.69 14.59
C LYS A 113 -2.70 -18.77 13.84
N ALA A 114 -1.64 -19.39 13.30
CA ALA A 114 -0.67 -18.69 12.50
C ALA A 114 -1.31 -18.10 11.23
N SER A 115 -1.07 -16.83 10.96
CA SER A 115 -1.34 -16.22 9.66
C SER A 115 -0.21 -16.60 8.69
N PHE A 116 -0.56 -16.91 7.47
CA PHE A 116 0.45 -17.15 6.45
C PHE A 116 1.20 -15.85 6.12
N VAL A 117 2.49 -15.83 6.39
CA VAL A 117 3.40 -14.74 5.99
C VAL A 117 4.23 -15.24 4.81
N PRO A 118 4.08 -14.64 3.62
CA PRO A 118 4.88 -15.03 2.45
C PRO A 118 6.37 -14.77 2.66
N SER A 119 7.21 -15.38 1.81
CA SER A 119 8.66 -15.09 1.79
C SER A 119 8.92 -13.59 1.59
N ARG A 120 10.11 -13.13 1.98
CA ARG A 120 10.49 -11.71 1.88
C ARG A 120 10.33 -11.17 0.46
N GLU A 121 10.79 -11.93 -0.54
CA GLU A 121 10.68 -11.53 -1.93
C GLU A 121 9.21 -11.38 -2.37
N GLN A 122 8.35 -12.28 -1.93
CA GLN A 122 6.92 -12.20 -2.23
C GLN A 122 6.25 -11.03 -1.51
N ARG A 123 6.67 -10.71 -0.27
CA ARG A 123 6.16 -9.54 0.45
C ARG A 123 6.52 -8.25 -0.27
N GLU A 124 7.79 -8.10 -0.68
CA GLU A 124 8.28 -6.94 -1.43
C GLU A 124 7.55 -6.79 -2.77
N LEU A 125 7.37 -7.89 -3.52
CA LEU A 125 6.63 -7.86 -4.78
C LEU A 125 5.16 -7.43 -4.58
N ARG A 126 4.50 -7.92 -3.53
CA ARG A 126 3.14 -7.49 -3.17
C ARG A 126 3.06 -6.01 -2.85
N GLU A 127 4.06 -5.46 -2.17
CA GLU A 127 4.11 -4.03 -1.86
C GLU A 127 4.28 -3.19 -3.12
N MET A 128 5.15 -3.59 -4.04
CA MET A 128 5.31 -2.92 -5.34
C MET A 128 4.00 -2.91 -6.14
N VAL A 129 3.31 -4.06 -6.23
CA VAL A 129 2.02 -4.15 -6.94
C VAL A 129 0.95 -3.29 -6.28
N ARG A 130 0.88 -3.24 -4.96
CA ARG A 130 -0.07 -2.38 -4.23
C ARG A 130 0.21 -0.91 -4.48
N TYR A 131 1.47 -0.49 -4.37
CA TYR A 131 1.87 0.89 -4.63
C TYR A 131 1.58 1.31 -6.07
N ARG A 132 1.88 0.43 -7.05
CA ARG A 132 1.49 0.65 -8.45
C ARG A 132 -0.02 0.89 -8.61
N ASN A 133 -0.85 0.11 -7.94
CA ASN A 133 -2.30 0.28 -7.98
C ASN A 133 -2.76 1.60 -7.33
N GLU A 134 -2.06 2.07 -6.29
CA GLU A 134 -2.31 3.39 -5.70
C GLU A 134 -2.02 4.51 -6.69
N ILE A 135 -0.89 4.45 -7.44
CA ILE A 135 -0.55 5.41 -8.50
C ILE A 135 -1.60 5.41 -9.63
N ILE A 136 -2.10 4.23 -10.04
CA ILE A 136 -3.19 4.13 -11.02
C ILE A 136 -4.46 4.82 -10.54
N ASN A 137 -4.83 4.60 -9.27
CA ASN A 137 -5.99 5.23 -8.66
C ASN A 137 -5.81 6.76 -8.54
N GLU A 138 -4.59 7.22 -8.27
CA GLU A 138 -4.27 8.64 -8.23
C GLU A 138 -4.40 9.28 -9.62
N ARG A 139 -3.87 8.63 -10.65
CA ARG A 139 -4.04 9.05 -12.04
C ARG A 139 -5.52 9.13 -12.44
N ALA A 140 -6.34 8.17 -12.04
CA ALA A 140 -7.77 8.19 -12.30
C ALA A 140 -8.47 9.38 -11.60
N ARG A 141 -8.05 9.72 -10.37
CA ARG A 141 -8.54 10.91 -9.67
C ARG A 141 -8.19 12.20 -10.41
N GLU A 142 -6.96 12.30 -10.95
CA GLU A 142 -6.57 13.47 -11.76
C GLU A 142 -7.38 13.60 -13.06
N LEU A 143 -7.65 12.50 -13.74
CA LEU A 143 -8.52 12.50 -14.93
C LEU A 143 -9.94 12.99 -14.58
N ASN A 144 -10.49 12.60 -13.44
CA ASN A 144 -11.77 13.11 -12.97
C ASN A 144 -11.73 14.62 -12.66
N ARG A 145 -10.61 15.13 -12.13
CA ARG A 145 -10.42 16.58 -11.89
C ARG A 145 -10.37 17.36 -13.21
N ILE A 146 -9.70 16.83 -14.24
CA ILE A 146 -9.74 17.42 -15.60
C ILE A 146 -11.17 17.50 -16.09
N GLN A 147 -11.94 16.43 -15.97
CA GLN A 147 -13.35 16.44 -16.37
C GLN A 147 -14.15 17.53 -15.64
N ALA A 148 -13.94 17.69 -14.34
CA ALA A 148 -14.63 18.74 -13.55
C ALA A 148 -14.26 20.15 -14.02
N VAL A 149 -12.99 20.40 -14.37
CA VAL A 149 -12.55 21.70 -14.91
C VAL A 149 -13.19 21.95 -16.28
N LEU A 150 -13.24 20.96 -17.16
CA LEU A 150 -13.89 21.06 -18.46
C LEU A 150 -15.40 21.29 -18.35
N GLU A 151 -16.07 20.58 -17.43
CA GLU A 151 -17.49 20.80 -17.17
C GLU A 151 -17.75 22.24 -16.68
N GLY A 152 -16.90 22.78 -15.81
CA GLY A 152 -16.96 24.18 -15.38
C GLY A 152 -16.74 25.19 -16.51
N ALA A 153 -16.04 24.81 -17.58
CA ALA A 153 -15.86 25.57 -18.81
C ALA A 153 -16.97 25.33 -19.87
N ASN A 154 -17.96 24.53 -19.56
CA ASN A 154 -18.98 24.00 -20.46
C ASN A 154 -18.39 23.26 -21.68
N ILE A 155 -17.25 22.60 -21.52
CA ILE A 155 -16.67 21.70 -22.52
C ILE A 155 -17.04 20.27 -22.16
N LYS A 156 -17.88 19.66 -23.00
CA LYS A 156 -18.48 18.35 -22.76
C LYS A 156 -17.69 17.21 -23.43
N LEU A 157 -16.36 17.28 -23.39
CA LEU A 157 -15.49 16.29 -24.06
C LEU A 157 -15.78 14.86 -23.61
N ALA A 158 -15.98 14.65 -22.30
CA ALA A 158 -16.29 13.33 -21.73
C ALA A 158 -17.64 12.74 -22.19
N SER A 159 -18.56 13.54 -22.72
CA SER A 159 -19.82 13.03 -23.29
C SER A 159 -19.66 12.42 -24.69
N VAL A 160 -18.54 12.71 -25.37
CA VAL A 160 -18.25 12.26 -26.73
C VAL A 160 -17.19 11.16 -26.75
N VAL A 161 -16.19 11.26 -25.89
CA VAL A 161 -15.11 10.28 -25.76
C VAL A 161 -15.39 9.31 -24.62
N THR A 162 -15.05 8.04 -24.82
CA THR A 162 -15.19 7.02 -23.76
C THR A 162 -14.08 7.17 -22.71
N ASP A 163 -12.91 7.63 -23.13
CA ASP A 163 -11.73 7.80 -22.26
C ASP A 163 -11.07 9.15 -22.57
N ILE A 164 -11.06 10.03 -21.57
CA ILE A 164 -10.45 11.36 -21.69
C ILE A 164 -8.92 11.32 -21.78
N SER A 165 -8.31 10.20 -21.41
CA SER A 165 -6.87 9.97 -21.54
C SER A 165 -6.46 9.45 -22.92
N CYS A 166 -7.40 9.29 -23.85
CA CYS A 166 -7.06 8.85 -25.21
C CYS A 166 -6.25 9.91 -25.97
N LYS A 167 -5.47 9.44 -26.96
CA LYS A 167 -4.57 10.29 -27.76
C LYS A 167 -5.23 11.58 -28.32
N SER A 168 -6.44 11.44 -28.86
CA SER A 168 -7.18 12.58 -29.39
C SER A 168 -7.56 13.58 -28.30
N SER A 169 -8.08 13.10 -27.17
CA SER A 169 -8.45 13.96 -26.05
C SER A 169 -7.25 14.70 -25.48
N LEU A 170 -6.12 14.01 -25.27
CA LEU A 170 -4.89 14.65 -24.80
C LEU A 170 -4.39 15.71 -25.80
N SER A 171 -4.42 15.43 -27.10
CA SER A 171 -4.05 16.44 -28.12
C SER A 171 -4.96 17.66 -28.08
N ILE A 172 -6.27 17.48 -27.91
CA ILE A 172 -7.24 18.57 -27.75
C ILE A 172 -6.95 19.37 -26.47
N LEU A 173 -6.71 18.69 -25.33
CA LEU A 173 -6.43 19.33 -24.05
C LEU A 173 -5.12 20.16 -24.12
N HIS A 174 -4.06 19.62 -24.72
CA HIS A 174 -2.82 20.37 -24.95
C HIS A 174 -3.05 21.60 -25.82
N ALA A 175 -3.81 21.47 -26.90
CA ALA A 175 -4.13 22.61 -27.74
C ALA A 175 -4.92 23.70 -26.99
N ILE A 176 -5.86 23.30 -26.12
CA ILE A 176 -6.60 24.23 -25.25
C ILE A 176 -5.65 24.98 -24.32
N ILE A 177 -4.71 24.28 -23.68
CA ILE A 177 -3.70 24.87 -22.77
C ILE A 177 -2.80 25.84 -23.53
N ASP A 178 -2.48 25.55 -24.80
CA ASP A 178 -1.71 26.42 -25.69
C ASP A 178 -2.53 27.62 -26.23
N GLY A 179 -3.75 27.80 -25.69
CA GLY A 179 -4.63 28.93 -26.07
C GLY A 179 -5.35 28.77 -27.41
N LYS A 180 -5.38 27.57 -27.97
CA LYS A 180 -6.18 27.31 -29.18
C LYS A 180 -7.65 27.15 -28.81
N THR A 181 -8.48 28.07 -29.25
CA THR A 181 -9.92 28.11 -28.96
C THR A 181 -10.79 27.84 -30.18
N ASP A 182 -10.19 27.76 -31.39
CA ASP A 182 -10.92 27.46 -32.60
C ASP A 182 -11.43 26.00 -32.60
N VAL A 183 -12.76 25.87 -32.62
CA VAL A 183 -13.44 24.58 -32.56
C VAL A 183 -13.09 23.67 -33.74
N GLU A 184 -12.93 24.24 -34.94
CA GLU A 184 -12.60 23.45 -36.13
C GLU A 184 -11.16 22.93 -36.05
N TYR A 185 -10.23 23.76 -35.57
CA TYR A 185 -8.87 23.31 -35.29
C TYR A 185 -8.84 22.16 -34.26
N LEU A 186 -9.57 22.32 -33.16
CA LEU A 186 -9.64 21.29 -32.12
C LEU A 186 -10.27 19.99 -32.63
N CYS A 187 -11.32 20.07 -33.42
CA CYS A 187 -11.94 18.93 -34.10
C CYS A 187 -10.98 18.22 -35.04
N GLY A 188 -10.09 18.97 -35.72
CA GLY A 188 -9.06 18.44 -36.62
C GLY A 188 -8.04 17.52 -35.92
N LEU A 189 -7.92 17.62 -34.59
CA LEU A 189 -7.04 16.74 -33.80
C LEU A 189 -7.65 15.36 -33.50
N ALA A 190 -8.91 15.14 -33.87
CA ALA A 190 -9.59 13.87 -33.68
C ALA A 190 -8.95 12.75 -34.53
N GLN A 191 -8.73 11.59 -33.95
CA GLN A 191 -8.14 10.40 -34.59
C GLN A 191 -9.05 9.17 -34.39
N GLY A 192 -8.92 8.20 -35.27
CA GLY A 192 -9.64 6.94 -35.22
C GLY A 192 -11.16 7.13 -35.14
N LYS A 193 -11.83 6.39 -34.27
CA LYS A 193 -13.30 6.40 -34.10
C LYS A 193 -13.88 7.75 -33.69
N LEU A 194 -13.07 8.68 -33.18
CA LEU A 194 -13.56 10.01 -32.83
C LEU A 194 -13.87 10.87 -34.08
N LYS A 195 -13.27 10.54 -35.21
CA LYS A 195 -13.61 11.19 -36.51
C LYS A 195 -15.06 10.96 -36.93
N ASP A 196 -15.63 9.81 -36.54
CA ASP A 196 -17.02 9.49 -36.88
C ASP A 196 -18.02 10.29 -36.02
N LYS A 197 -17.54 10.95 -34.94
CA LYS A 197 -18.31 11.78 -34.03
C LYS A 197 -17.99 13.27 -34.09
N LEU A 198 -17.48 13.75 -35.24
CA LEU A 198 -17.13 15.16 -35.38
C LEU A 198 -18.30 16.13 -35.16
N PRO A 199 -19.55 15.83 -35.57
CA PRO A 199 -20.68 16.72 -35.26
C PRO A 199 -20.93 16.90 -33.78
N GLU A 200 -20.84 15.81 -32.99
CA GLU A 200 -20.98 15.82 -31.54
C GLU A 200 -19.80 16.49 -30.84
N LEU A 201 -18.57 16.20 -31.30
CA LEU A 201 -17.34 16.81 -30.80
C LEU A 201 -17.35 18.33 -31.00
N ARG A 202 -17.79 18.81 -32.16
CA ARG A 202 -17.94 20.25 -32.45
C ARG A 202 -18.91 20.92 -31.46
N LYS A 203 -20.00 20.27 -31.10
CA LYS A 203 -20.94 20.78 -30.08
C LYS A 203 -20.31 20.77 -28.68
N ALA A 204 -19.61 19.71 -28.34
CA ALA A 204 -18.98 19.51 -27.03
C ALA A 204 -17.85 20.53 -26.75
N LEU A 205 -17.17 21.02 -27.76
CA LEU A 205 -16.04 21.93 -27.65
C LEU A 205 -16.42 23.43 -27.69
N LYS A 206 -17.71 23.79 -27.76
CA LYS A 206 -18.18 25.19 -27.80
C LYS A 206 -18.09 25.96 -26.49
N GLY A 207 -17.53 25.39 -25.43
CA GLY A 207 -17.32 26.04 -24.14
C GLY A 207 -16.25 27.14 -24.21
N SER A 208 -16.03 27.80 -23.08
CA SER A 208 -15.00 28.82 -22.93
C SER A 208 -14.09 28.51 -21.76
N VAL A 209 -12.80 28.30 -22.03
CA VAL A 209 -11.79 28.05 -21.01
C VAL A 209 -11.10 29.36 -20.67
N GLY A 210 -11.26 29.82 -19.43
CA GLY A 210 -10.58 30.98 -18.90
C GLY A 210 -9.14 30.68 -18.44
N PHE A 211 -8.41 31.77 -18.13
CA PHE A 211 -7.00 31.64 -17.70
C PHE A 211 -6.80 30.67 -16.51
N LEU A 212 -7.65 30.75 -15.48
CA LEU A 212 -7.56 29.86 -14.31
C LEU A 212 -7.72 28.38 -14.70
N GLN A 213 -8.72 28.07 -15.53
CA GLN A 213 -8.96 26.70 -16.00
C GLN A 213 -7.81 26.19 -16.85
N MET A 214 -7.22 27.01 -17.73
CA MET A 214 -6.02 26.64 -18.48
C MET A 214 -4.84 26.29 -17.56
N GLN A 215 -4.61 27.09 -16.52
CA GLN A 215 -3.55 26.78 -15.55
C GLN A 215 -3.82 25.48 -14.78
N MET A 216 -5.06 25.26 -14.35
CA MET A 216 -5.45 23.99 -13.67
C MET A 216 -5.25 22.78 -14.59
N LEU A 217 -5.73 22.84 -15.84
CA LEU A 217 -5.56 21.78 -16.82
C LEU A 217 -4.07 21.48 -17.09
N LYS A 218 -3.24 22.52 -17.21
CA LYS A 218 -1.80 22.37 -17.42
C LYS A 218 -1.14 21.59 -16.29
N LEU A 219 -1.39 21.97 -15.04
CA LEU A 219 -0.82 21.30 -13.87
C LEU A 219 -1.32 19.86 -13.75
N GLN A 220 -2.61 19.62 -14.00
CA GLN A 220 -3.20 18.29 -13.95
C GLN A 220 -2.65 17.36 -15.04
N LEU A 221 -2.46 17.85 -16.27
CA LEU A 221 -1.86 17.06 -17.33
C LEU A 221 -0.40 16.73 -17.04
N GLN A 222 0.39 17.68 -16.55
CA GLN A 222 1.77 17.41 -16.12
C GLN A 222 1.83 16.33 -15.04
N HIS A 223 0.88 16.36 -14.09
CA HIS A 223 0.81 15.34 -13.05
C HIS A 223 0.40 13.96 -13.61
N ILE A 224 -0.54 13.91 -14.57
CA ILE A 224 -0.91 12.67 -15.26
C ILE A 224 0.28 12.08 -16.03
N ASP A 225 1.08 12.89 -16.69
CA ASP A 225 2.27 12.44 -17.41
C ASP A 225 3.30 11.85 -16.44
N PHE A 226 3.52 12.52 -15.30
CA PHE A 226 4.39 12.02 -14.23
C PHE A 226 3.90 10.68 -13.68
N LEU A 227 2.60 10.57 -13.33
CA LEU A 227 2.02 9.33 -12.82
C LEU A 227 2.08 8.20 -13.84
N SER A 228 1.86 8.52 -15.13
CA SER A 228 1.94 7.53 -16.20
C SER A 228 3.33 6.96 -16.35
N LYS A 229 4.35 7.80 -16.31
CA LYS A 229 5.76 7.39 -16.34
C LYS A 229 6.11 6.56 -15.11
N SER A 230 5.65 6.97 -13.92
CA SER A 230 5.87 6.21 -12.69
C SER A 230 5.24 4.81 -12.74
N ILE A 231 4.07 4.67 -13.37
CA ILE A 231 3.43 3.35 -13.59
C ILE A 231 4.29 2.48 -14.50
N GLU A 232 4.82 3.03 -15.60
CA GLU A 232 5.69 2.32 -16.54
C GLU A 232 6.98 1.84 -15.85
N GLU A 233 7.64 2.71 -15.09
CA GLU A 233 8.83 2.37 -14.30
C GLU A 233 8.55 1.24 -13.29
N MET A 234 7.43 1.34 -12.56
CA MET A 234 7.02 0.27 -11.63
C MET A 234 6.70 -1.05 -12.34
N ASP A 235 6.11 -1.00 -13.54
CA ASP A 235 5.84 -2.20 -14.34
C ASP A 235 7.13 -2.92 -14.76
N GLU A 236 8.15 -2.15 -15.13
CA GLU A 236 9.47 -2.71 -15.47
C GLU A 236 10.13 -3.36 -14.25
N ASP A 237 10.10 -2.70 -13.10
CA ASP A 237 10.74 -3.21 -11.89
C ASP A 237 10.01 -4.45 -11.34
N ILE A 238 8.68 -4.48 -11.40
CA ILE A 238 7.88 -5.67 -11.08
C ILE A 238 8.27 -6.84 -12.00
N LYS A 239 8.39 -6.61 -13.31
CA LYS A 239 8.81 -7.64 -14.27
C LYS A 239 10.21 -8.17 -13.98
N LYS A 240 11.17 -7.27 -13.69
CA LYS A 240 12.54 -7.67 -13.33
C LYS A 240 12.54 -8.58 -12.10
N LYS A 241 11.82 -8.18 -11.05
CA LYS A 241 11.72 -8.95 -9.80
C LYS A 241 11.03 -10.29 -9.97
N GLN A 242 9.97 -10.37 -10.80
CA GLN A 242 9.31 -11.64 -11.13
C GLN A 242 10.22 -12.60 -11.90
N ASN A 243 11.05 -12.09 -12.81
CA ASN A 243 11.99 -12.92 -13.58
C ASN A 243 13.11 -13.46 -12.68
N LEU A 244 13.61 -12.67 -11.73
CA LEU A 244 14.59 -13.13 -10.74
C LEU A 244 14.01 -14.25 -9.88
N ALA A 245 12.76 -14.13 -9.42
CA ALA A 245 12.11 -15.16 -8.61
C ALA A 245 11.76 -16.47 -9.36
N ARG A 246 11.74 -16.46 -10.70
CA ARG A 246 11.52 -17.68 -11.52
C ARG A 246 12.79 -18.45 -11.82
N ASN A 247 13.94 -17.83 -11.64
CA ASN A 247 15.25 -18.42 -11.96
C ASN A 247 15.97 -18.99 -10.72
N VAL A 248 15.31 -18.97 -9.56
CA VAL A 248 15.72 -19.59 -8.29
C VAL A 248 14.81 -20.76 -7.99
#